data_47e088a50090b23d8b5bdf2607c953b9
#
_entry.id   47e088a50090b23d8b5bdf2607c953b9
#
_cell.length_a   1.000
_cell.length_b   1.000
_cell.length_c   1.000
_cell.angle_alpha   90.00
_cell.angle_beta   90.00
_cell.angle_gamma   90.00
#
_symmetry.space_group_name_H-M   'P 1'
#
loop_
_entity.id
_entity.type
_entity.pdbx_description
1 polymer ?
#
loop_
_entity_poly.entity_id
_entity_poly.type
_entity_poly.pdbx_seq_one_letter_code
_entity_poly.pdbx_strand_id
1 'polypeptide(L)'
;MRKKITILILLLCSFVTGLFANTPQYDICIYGESASGVIAAIQGARMGKKVVLISKNDHVGGLVTSGLTATDMNRNDLIGGITKEFYNKIYNYYLQPEVWRNQDRESFMVSTLKRTYRGKNDERRIQWVYESSVAERIMRDMLKTAGVEVLFNHRLDLNKNVRKEENIIRSIQLENGKVIEAKMFIDASYEGDLLARTGISYTVGRESNLQYGETYNGI
;
A
#
# COMPACT_ATOMS: atom_id res chain seq x y z
N MET A 1 17.67 -58.97 -11.86
CA MET A 1 16.65 -58.29 -11.00
C MET A 1 17.15 -56.98 -10.39
N ARG A 2 18.35 -56.89 -9.80
CA ARG A 2 18.85 -55.64 -9.15
C ARG A 2 18.89 -54.40 -10.08
N LYS A 3 19.32 -54.51 -11.36
CA LYS A 3 19.39 -53.37 -12.32
C LYS A 3 18.02 -52.80 -12.70
N LYS A 4 16.96 -53.62 -12.77
CA LYS A 4 15.60 -53.17 -13.08
C LYS A 4 14.96 -52.42 -11.91
N ILE A 5 15.28 -52.79 -10.66
CA ILE A 5 14.79 -52.12 -9.46
C ILE A 5 15.45 -50.72 -9.32
N THR A 6 16.75 -50.61 -9.63
CA THR A 6 17.46 -49.34 -9.57
C THR A 6 16.93 -48.32 -10.59
N ILE A 7 16.58 -48.74 -11.80
CA ILE A 7 15.98 -47.89 -12.84
C ILE A 7 14.58 -47.44 -12.45
N LEU A 8 13.77 -48.30 -11.81
CA LEU A 8 12.43 -47.97 -11.34
C LEU A 8 12.47 -46.93 -10.21
N ILE A 9 13.43 -47.03 -9.28
CA ILE A 9 13.62 -46.05 -8.19
C ILE A 9 14.11 -44.70 -8.74
N LEU A 10 14.99 -44.66 -9.75
CA LEU A 10 15.43 -43.43 -10.42
C LEU A 10 14.28 -42.76 -11.19
N LEU A 11 13.41 -43.53 -11.82
CA LEU A 11 12.21 -43.00 -12.51
C LEU A 11 11.15 -42.49 -11.51
N LEU A 12 10.96 -43.12 -10.34
CA LEU A 12 10.10 -42.60 -9.29
C LEU A 12 10.65 -41.30 -8.66
N CYS A 13 11.95 -41.19 -8.43
CA CYS A 13 12.57 -39.98 -7.92
C CYS A 13 12.46 -38.80 -8.90
N SER A 14 12.53 -39.05 -10.20
CA SER A 14 12.36 -37.97 -11.21
C SER A 14 10.90 -37.53 -11.37
N PHE A 15 9.93 -38.34 -11.00
CA PHE A 15 8.50 -37.97 -11.00
C PHE A 15 8.09 -37.16 -9.77
N VAL A 16 8.78 -37.30 -8.64
CA VAL A 16 8.48 -36.57 -7.39
C VAL A 16 9.02 -35.14 -7.43
N THR A 17 10.04 -34.85 -8.22
CA THR A 17 10.57 -33.47 -8.36
C THR A 17 9.69 -32.54 -9.19
N GLY A 18 8.70 -33.06 -9.91
CA GLY A 18 7.76 -32.26 -10.72
C GLY A 18 6.50 -31.80 -9.98
N LEU A 19 6.30 -32.18 -8.73
CA LEU A 19 5.06 -31.93 -7.97
C LEU A 19 5.18 -30.83 -6.90
N PHE A 20 6.31 -30.15 -6.80
CA PHE A 20 6.35 -28.91 -6.05
C PHE A 20 5.72 -27.82 -6.93
N ALA A 21 4.40 -27.65 -6.85
CA ALA A 21 3.75 -26.44 -7.30
C ALA A 21 4.52 -25.28 -6.65
N ASN A 22 5.14 -24.43 -7.47
CA ASN A 22 5.86 -23.25 -7.00
C ASN A 22 4.87 -22.42 -6.18
N THR A 23 4.96 -22.55 -4.86
CA THR A 23 4.11 -21.75 -3.96
C THR A 23 4.50 -20.30 -4.15
N PRO A 24 3.58 -19.40 -4.49
CA PRO A 24 3.90 -18.00 -4.66
C PRO A 24 4.63 -17.46 -3.43
N GLN A 25 5.62 -16.63 -3.65
CA GLN A 25 6.47 -16.05 -2.60
C GLN A 25 5.64 -15.28 -1.56
N TYR A 26 4.53 -14.64 -2.00
CA TYR A 26 3.63 -13.86 -1.17
C TYR A 26 2.17 -14.26 -1.38
N ASP A 27 1.33 -13.99 -0.38
CA ASP A 27 -0.11 -14.07 -0.54
C ASP A 27 -0.63 -12.82 -1.28
N ILE A 28 -0.08 -11.65 -0.93
CA ILE A 28 -0.49 -10.35 -1.50
C ILE A 28 0.75 -9.55 -1.88
N CYS A 29 0.79 -9.08 -3.12
CA CYS A 29 1.72 -8.07 -3.60
C CYS A 29 0.99 -6.76 -3.84
N ILE A 30 1.44 -5.69 -3.20
CA ILE A 30 0.87 -4.35 -3.35
C ILE A 30 1.91 -3.48 -4.05
N TYR A 31 1.54 -2.92 -5.19
CA TYR A 31 2.37 -1.97 -5.92
C TYR A 31 1.86 -0.55 -5.71
N GLY A 32 2.70 0.30 -5.16
CA GLY A 32 2.40 1.69 -4.83
C GLY A 32 2.36 1.96 -3.33
N GLU A 33 3.14 2.94 -2.93
CA GLU A 33 3.37 3.38 -1.55
C GLU A 33 2.36 4.42 -1.05
N SER A 34 1.25 4.62 -1.75
CA SER A 34 0.19 5.53 -1.32
C SER A 34 -0.39 5.15 0.05
N ALA A 35 -1.11 6.05 0.68
CA ALA A 35 -1.78 5.75 1.95
C ALA A 35 -2.68 4.51 1.85
N SER A 36 -3.37 4.33 0.72
CA SER A 36 -4.21 3.14 0.48
C SER A 36 -3.38 1.86 0.41
N GLY A 37 -2.22 1.90 -0.27
CA GLY A 37 -1.30 0.76 -0.33
C GLY A 37 -0.77 0.36 1.05
N VAL A 38 -0.36 1.34 1.85
CA VAL A 38 0.10 1.12 3.24
C VAL A 38 -1.00 0.47 4.08
N ILE A 39 -2.22 1.00 4.04
CA ILE A 39 -3.33 0.48 4.84
C ILE A 39 -3.75 -0.92 4.38
N ALA A 40 -3.78 -1.16 3.06
CA ALA A 40 -4.06 -2.49 2.51
C ALA A 40 -3.00 -3.51 2.96
N ALA A 41 -1.71 -3.13 2.95
CA ALA A 41 -0.62 -3.98 3.40
C ALA A 41 -0.75 -4.34 4.89
N ILE A 42 -1.00 -3.35 5.75
CA ILE A 42 -1.19 -3.55 7.18
C ILE A 42 -2.38 -4.48 7.44
N GLN A 43 -3.52 -4.24 6.76
CA GLN A 43 -4.71 -5.07 6.95
C GLN A 43 -4.48 -6.51 6.49
N GLY A 44 -3.88 -6.69 5.31
CA GLY A 44 -3.54 -8.03 4.80
C GLY A 44 -2.65 -8.81 5.77
N ALA A 45 -1.60 -8.17 6.29
CA ALA A 45 -0.69 -8.79 7.24
C ALA A 45 -1.38 -9.13 8.57
N ARG A 46 -2.25 -8.26 9.09
CA ARG A 46 -3.06 -8.52 10.30
C ARG A 46 -4.05 -9.68 10.13
N MET A 47 -4.42 -9.97 8.89
CA MET A 47 -5.24 -11.15 8.54
C MET A 47 -4.39 -12.43 8.34
N GLY A 48 -3.12 -12.40 8.74
CA GLY A 48 -2.21 -13.54 8.66
C GLY A 48 -1.68 -13.82 7.24
N LYS A 49 -1.76 -12.84 6.32
CA LYS A 49 -1.24 -12.99 4.96
C LYS A 49 0.22 -12.57 4.90
N LYS A 50 1.02 -13.26 4.09
CA LYS A 50 2.38 -12.84 3.75
C LYS A 50 2.30 -11.74 2.69
N VAL A 51 2.62 -10.51 3.08
CA VAL A 51 2.42 -9.31 2.26
C VAL A 51 3.76 -8.68 1.90
N VAL A 52 3.88 -8.24 0.64
CA VAL A 52 4.94 -7.34 0.19
C VAL A 52 4.32 -6.04 -0.32
N LEU A 53 4.87 -4.91 0.13
CA LEU A 53 4.58 -3.57 -0.38
C LEU A 53 5.78 -3.10 -1.21
N ILE A 54 5.53 -2.70 -2.45
CA ILE A 54 6.57 -2.19 -3.36
C ILE A 54 6.43 -0.68 -3.44
N SER A 55 7.48 0.03 -3.01
CA SER A 55 7.59 1.48 -3.09
C SER A 55 8.56 1.90 -4.18
N LYS A 56 8.13 2.81 -5.04
CA LYS A 56 8.96 3.40 -6.11
C LYS A 56 10.12 4.23 -5.54
N ASN A 57 9.99 4.70 -4.32
CA ASN A 57 10.93 5.61 -3.64
C ASN A 57 11.29 5.07 -2.24
N ASP A 58 12.15 5.77 -1.56
CA ASP A 58 12.37 5.58 -0.12
C ASP A 58 11.38 6.41 0.69
N HIS A 59 10.07 6.14 0.47
CA HIS A 59 8.99 6.88 1.10
C HIS A 59 7.72 6.02 1.16
N VAL A 60 6.85 6.23 2.15
CA VAL A 60 5.54 5.59 2.27
C VAL A 60 4.47 6.57 2.73
N GLY A 61 3.22 6.35 2.31
CA GLY A 61 2.07 7.15 2.68
C GLY A 61 1.62 8.14 1.61
N GLY A 62 2.42 8.31 0.54
CA GLY A 62 2.08 9.16 -0.59
C GLY A 62 1.73 10.59 -0.17
N LEU A 63 0.65 11.17 -0.67
CA LEU A 63 0.24 12.55 -0.38
C LEU A 63 0.03 12.84 1.11
N VAL A 64 -0.37 11.86 1.90
CA VAL A 64 -0.60 12.01 3.35
C VAL A 64 0.70 12.32 4.10
N THR A 65 1.84 11.94 3.54
CA THR A 65 3.16 12.08 4.15
C THR A 65 4.14 12.94 3.34
N SER A 66 3.67 13.58 2.25
CA SER A 66 4.52 14.31 1.30
C SER A 66 4.34 15.84 1.34
N GLY A 67 3.99 16.40 2.49
CA GLY A 67 3.91 17.86 2.66
C GLY A 67 2.50 18.44 2.77
N LEU A 68 1.45 17.67 2.49
CA LEU A 68 0.09 18.03 2.86
C LEU A 68 -0.09 17.80 4.35
N THR A 69 0.09 18.85 5.13
CA THR A 69 0.16 18.77 6.60
C THR A 69 -1.20 18.87 7.29
N ALA A 70 -2.25 19.07 6.52
CA ALA A 70 -3.62 19.18 7.02
C ALA A 70 -4.55 18.26 6.22
N THR A 71 -5.34 17.48 6.93
CA THR A 71 -6.36 16.64 6.33
C THR A 71 -7.68 17.39 6.23
N ASP A 72 -8.20 17.55 5.02
CA ASP A 72 -9.53 18.10 4.79
C ASP A 72 -10.59 17.06 5.12
N MET A 73 -11.29 17.28 6.23
CA MET A 73 -12.30 16.34 6.72
C MET A 73 -13.54 17.05 7.24
N ASN A 74 -14.66 16.84 6.57
CA ASN A 74 -15.94 17.39 6.97
C ASN A 74 -16.68 16.54 8.01
N ARG A 75 -16.55 15.22 7.92
CA ARG A 75 -17.27 14.24 8.72
C ARG A 75 -16.30 13.33 9.44
N ASN A 76 -15.62 13.87 10.45
CA ASN A 76 -14.66 13.11 11.25
C ASN A 76 -15.26 11.96 12.05
N ASP A 77 -16.59 11.98 12.24
CA ASP A 77 -17.38 10.92 12.86
C ASP A 77 -17.40 9.62 12.01
N LEU A 78 -17.19 9.71 10.70
CA LEU A 78 -17.20 8.57 9.79
C LEU A 78 -15.86 7.82 9.72
N ILE A 79 -14.79 8.40 10.23
CA ILE A 79 -13.48 7.76 10.21
C ILE A 79 -13.41 6.61 11.21
N GLY A 80 -13.04 5.44 10.72
CA GLY A 80 -12.93 4.21 11.49
C GLY A 80 -11.69 3.37 11.13
N GLY A 81 -11.61 2.16 11.68
CA GLY A 81 -10.61 1.17 11.35
C GLY A 81 -9.16 1.66 11.50
N ILE A 82 -8.29 1.20 10.61
CA ILE A 82 -6.85 1.53 10.63
C ILE A 82 -6.61 3.03 10.38
N THR A 83 -7.47 3.69 9.61
CA THR A 83 -7.37 5.14 9.38
C THR A 83 -7.53 5.91 10.70
N LYS A 84 -8.51 5.55 11.53
CA LYS A 84 -8.66 6.14 12.85
C LYS A 84 -7.46 5.81 13.75
N GLU A 85 -6.95 4.58 13.70
CA GLU A 85 -5.75 4.18 14.44
C GLU A 85 -4.54 5.05 14.06
N PHE A 86 -4.34 5.32 12.77
CA PHE A 86 -3.27 6.19 12.29
C PHE A 86 -3.37 7.59 12.91
N TYR A 87 -4.52 8.24 12.84
CA TYR A 87 -4.72 9.58 13.41
C TYR A 87 -4.66 9.59 14.95
N ASN A 88 -5.05 8.50 15.61
CA ASN A 88 -4.85 8.35 17.06
C ASN A 88 -3.36 8.25 17.43
N LYS A 89 -2.54 7.56 16.62
CA LYS A 89 -1.10 7.49 16.83
C LYS A 89 -0.45 8.87 16.65
N ILE A 90 -0.87 9.66 15.67
CA ILE A 90 -0.42 11.05 15.48
C ILE A 90 -0.82 11.88 16.72
N TYR A 91 -2.05 11.79 17.17
CA TYR A 91 -2.51 12.49 18.38
C TYR A 91 -1.65 12.14 19.60
N ASN A 92 -1.40 10.85 19.83
CA ASN A 92 -0.58 10.38 20.95
C ASN A 92 0.88 10.85 20.85
N TYR A 93 1.43 10.95 19.63
CA TYR A 93 2.75 11.53 19.43
C TYR A 93 2.81 12.97 19.91
N TYR A 94 1.83 13.81 19.59
CA TYR A 94 1.76 15.20 20.01
C TYR A 94 1.31 15.40 21.48
N LEU A 95 0.99 14.34 22.22
CA LEU A 95 0.83 14.41 23.69
C LEU A 95 2.16 14.41 24.44
N GLN A 96 3.24 13.96 23.80
CA GLN A 96 4.56 13.85 24.43
C GLN A 96 5.20 15.24 24.57
N PRO A 97 5.59 15.70 25.78
CA PRO A 97 6.16 17.03 25.95
C PRO A 97 7.47 17.27 25.18
N GLU A 98 8.28 16.22 25.02
CA GLU A 98 9.60 16.25 24.39
C GLU A 98 9.59 16.54 22.89
N VAL A 99 8.44 16.42 22.23
CA VAL A 99 8.32 16.70 20.79
C VAL A 99 8.15 18.21 20.50
N TRP A 100 7.80 18.99 21.51
CA TRP A 100 7.54 20.43 21.42
C TRP A 100 8.80 21.25 21.64
N ARG A 101 9.67 21.33 20.63
CA ARG A 101 10.95 22.06 20.74
C ARG A 101 10.87 23.53 20.31
N ASN A 102 10.06 23.81 19.29
CA ASN A 102 10.05 25.11 18.62
C ASN A 102 8.70 25.83 18.72
N GLN A 103 7.70 25.20 19.28
CA GLN A 103 6.34 25.74 19.39
C GLN A 103 5.70 25.20 20.67
N ASP A 104 4.86 26.04 21.30
CA ASP A 104 4.04 25.60 22.42
C ASP A 104 2.88 24.70 21.94
N ARG A 105 2.70 23.59 22.65
CA ARG A 105 1.66 22.61 22.33
C ARG A 105 0.26 23.20 22.34
N GLU A 106 -0.06 23.99 23.38
CA GLU A 106 -1.39 24.55 23.55
C GLU A 106 -1.72 25.49 22.40
N SER A 107 -0.83 26.39 22.05
CA SER A 107 -0.94 27.29 20.91
C SER A 107 -1.15 26.53 19.59
N PHE A 108 -0.40 25.45 19.38
CA PHE A 108 -0.55 24.61 18.19
C PHE A 108 -1.92 23.93 18.18
N MET A 109 -2.32 23.27 19.26
CA MET A 109 -3.60 22.56 19.34
C MET A 109 -4.78 23.51 19.15
N VAL A 110 -4.75 24.71 19.76
CA VAL A 110 -5.79 25.72 19.55
C VAL A 110 -5.85 26.21 18.12
N SER A 111 -4.70 26.47 17.48
CA SER A 111 -4.63 26.92 16.09
C SER A 111 -5.15 25.86 15.11
N THR A 112 -4.87 24.58 15.39
CA THR A 112 -5.30 23.46 14.55
C THR A 112 -6.76 23.10 14.76
N LEU A 113 -7.29 23.23 15.97
CA LEU A 113 -8.72 23.06 16.25
C LEU A 113 -9.60 24.03 15.46
N LYS A 114 -9.12 25.26 15.26
CA LYS A 114 -9.83 26.25 14.44
C LYS A 114 -9.83 25.88 12.95
N ARG A 115 -8.82 25.16 12.47
CA ARG A 115 -8.66 24.76 11.06
C ARG A 115 -9.37 23.46 10.72
N THR A 116 -9.36 22.52 11.66
CA THR A 116 -9.75 21.12 11.41
C THR A 116 -11.09 20.75 12.03
N TYR A 117 -12.04 21.62 12.03
CA TYR A 117 -13.42 21.28 12.34
C TYR A 117 -13.86 21.14 13.80
N ARG A 118 -14.61 22.16 14.17
CA ARG A 118 -15.81 22.10 15.05
C ARG A 118 -15.74 21.09 16.20
N GLY A 119 -14.80 21.25 17.09
CA GLY A 119 -14.86 20.75 18.45
C GLY A 119 -15.00 19.25 18.56
N LYS A 120 -14.04 18.61 19.15
CA LYS A 120 -14.02 17.24 19.68
C LYS A 120 -12.85 16.38 19.18
N ASN A 121 -11.77 16.97 18.67
CA ASN A 121 -10.57 16.20 18.37
C ASN A 121 -10.02 15.51 19.63
N ASP A 122 -10.09 16.19 20.79
CA ASP A 122 -9.61 15.61 22.06
C ASP A 122 -10.49 14.45 22.51
N GLU A 123 -11.82 14.54 22.43
CA GLU A 123 -12.71 13.44 22.80
C GLU A 123 -12.48 12.19 21.96
N ARG A 124 -12.17 12.37 20.67
CA ARG A 124 -11.89 11.27 19.76
C ARG A 124 -10.42 10.88 19.69
N ARG A 125 -9.54 11.67 20.29
CA ARG A 125 -8.08 11.51 20.26
C ARG A 125 -7.55 11.44 18.83
N ILE A 126 -7.97 12.36 17.97
CA ILE A 126 -7.61 12.43 16.56
C ILE A 126 -6.87 13.74 16.30
N GLN A 127 -5.76 13.68 15.57
CA GLN A 127 -4.98 14.84 15.14
C GLN A 127 -4.95 14.90 13.62
N TRP A 128 -5.58 15.94 13.05
CA TRP A 128 -5.71 16.13 11.61
C TRP A 128 -4.60 16.96 10.97
N VAL A 129 -3.89 17.76 11.78
CA VAL A 129 -2.77 18.58 11.34
C VAL A 129 -1.51 18.05 11.97
N TYR A 130 -0.50 17.80 11.15
CA TYR A 130 0.71 17.12 11.58
C TYR A 130 1.88 17.38 10.62
N GLU A 131 3.08 17.11 11.08
CA GLU A 131 4.29 17.12 10.26
C GLU A 131 4.35 15.85 9.40
N SER A 132 4.70 16.01 8.13
CA SER A 132 4.82 14.88 7.18
C SER A 132 5.79 13.80 7.66
N SER A 133 6.90 14.19 8.26
CA SER A 133 7.90 13.27 8.82
C SER A 133 7.35 12.43 9.98
N VAL A 134 6.47 13.01 10.80
CA VAL A 134 5.79 12.29 11.87
C VAL A 134 4.81 11.28 11.31
N ALA A 135 4.02 11.67 10.32
CA ALA A 135 3.06 10.80 9.65
C ALA A 135 3.76 9.61 8.97
N GLU A 136 4.85 9.87 8.23
CA GLU A 136 5.60 8.81 7.59
C GLU A 136 6.21 7.83 8.58
N ARG A 137 6.85 8.33 9.64
CA ARG A 137 7.41 7.50 10.70
C ARG A 137 6.35 6.59 11.31
N ILE A 138 5.15 7.13 11.60
CA ILE A 138 4.03 6.34 12.14
C ILE A 138 3.60 5.25 11.16
N MET A 139 3.48 5.55 9.86
CA MET A 139 3.15 4.54 8.84
C MET A 139 4.22 3.46 8.73
N ARG A 140 5.50 3.83 8.76
CA ARG A 140 6.63 2.87 8.77
C ARG A 140 6.57 1.95 10.01
N ASP A 141 6.29 2.52 11.19
CA ASP A 141 6.15 1.76 12.43
C ASP A 141 4.94 0.81 12.40
N MET A 142 3.83 1.24 11.81
CA MET A 142 2.64 0.39 11.62
C MET A 142 2.91 -0.76 10.67
N LEU A 143 3.59 -0.52 9.54
CA LEU A 143 4.02 -1.57 8.59
C LEU A 143 4.94 -2.57 9.26
N LYS A 144 5.97 -2.08 9.96
CA LYS A 144 6.92 -2.91 10.72
C LYS A 144 6.23 -3.76 11.78
N THR A 145 5.34 -3.16 12.57
CA THR A 145 4.59 -3.86 13.63
C THR A 145 3.67 -4.94 13.04
N ALA A 146 3.11 -4.71 11.87
CA ALA A 146 2.28 -5.70 11.17
C ALA A 146 3.11 -6.80 10.48
N GLY A 147 4.44 -6.67 10.40
CA GLY A 147 5.32 -7.64 9.74
C GLY A 147 5.27 -7.58 8.21
N VAL A 148 4.95 -6.41 7.64
CA VAL A 148 4.94 -6.21 6.18
C VAL A 148 6.37 -6.08 5.68
N GLU A 149 6.72 -6.84 4.65
CA GLU A 149 7.96 -6.62 3.89
C GLU A 149 7.77 -5.42 2.95
N VAL A 150 8.65 -4.42 3.03
CA VAL A 150 8.63 -3.25 2.15
C VAL A 150 9.87 -3.24 1.28
N LEU A 151 9.67 -3.21 -0.03
CA LEU A 151 10.74 -3.07 -1.02
C LEU A 151 10.80 -1.61 -1.46
N PHE A 152 11.69 -0.85 -0.84
CA PHE A 152 11.95 0.56 -1.19
C PHE A 152 12.79 0.67 -2.46
N ASN A 153 12.63 1.77 -3.21
CA ASN A 153 13.37 2.06 -4.44
C ASN A 153 13.25 0.95 -5.50
N HIS A 154 12.08 0.33 -5.57
CA HIS A 154 11.77 -0.70 -6.54
C HIS A 154 10.62 -0.25 -7.44
N ARG A 155 10.87 -0.24 -8.75
CA ARG A 155 9.88 0.17 -9.76
C ARG A 155 9.44 -1.00 -10.61
N LEU A 156 8.18 -0.99 -11.01
CA LEU A 156 7.64 -1.92 -11.99
C LEU A 156 8.32 -1.67 -13.34
N ASP A 157 8.73 -2.72 -14.03
CA ASP A 157 9.23 -2.62 -15.40
C ASP A 157 8.05 -2.35 -16.35
N LEU A 158 7.89 -1.09 -16.73
CA LEU A 158 6.81 -0.66 -17.61
C LEU A 158 6.95 -1.15 -19.06
N ASN A 159 8.09 -1.73 -19.42
CA ASN A 159 8.33 -2.36 -20.72
C ASN A 159 7.88 -3.82 -20.74
N LYS A 160 7.49 -4.37 -19.61
CA LYS A 160 7.02 -5.75 -19.45
C LYS A 160 5.56 -5.79 -19.04
N ASN A 161 4.84 -6.74 -19.60
CA ASN A 161 3.52 -7.08 -19.08
C ASN A 161 3.64 -8.01 -17.88
N VAL A 162 2.60 -8.05 -17.07
CA VAL A 162 2.51 -9.02 -15.98
C VAL A 162 2.45 -10.45 -16.55
N ARG A 163 3.03 -11.42 -15.85
CA ARG A 163 2.85 -12.83 -16.20
C ARG A 163 1.46 -13.27 -15.72
N LYS A 164 0.65 -13.76 -16.65
CA LYS A 164 -0.67 -14.34 -16.37
C LYS A 164 -0.73 -15.80 -16.78
N GLU A 165 -1.55 -16.55 -16.06
CA GLU A 165 -2.05 -17.83 -16.47
C GLU A 165 -3.58 -17.67 -16.57
N GLU A 166 -4.12 -17.76 -17.79
CA GLU A 166 -5.49 -17.37 -18.09
C GLU A 166 -5.77 -15.92 -17.65
N ASN A 167 -6.68 -15.70 -16.73
CA ASN A 167 -7.04 -14.39 -16.19
C ASN A 167 -6.42 -14.10 -14.81
N ILE A 168 -5.50 -14.95 -14.34
CA ILE A 168 -4.88 -14.82 -13.02
C ILE A 168 -3.46 -14.27 -13.19
N ILE A 169 -3.16 -13.14 -12.56
CA ILE A 169 -1.81 -12.60 -12.47
C ILE A 169 -0.99 -13.52 -11.54
N ARG A 170 0.18 -13.97 -12.01
CA ARG A 170 1.10 -14.84 -11.26
C ARG A 170 2.33 -14.09 -10.76
N SER A 171 2.85 -13.18 -11.57
CA SER A 171 4.02 -12.40 -11.19
C SER A 171 4.09 -11.07 -11.93
N ILE A 172 4.86 -10.17 -11.34
CA ILE A 172 5.30 -8.91 -11.94
C ILE A 172 6.82 -8.87 -11.98
N GLN A 173 7.40 -8.15 -12.94
CA GLN A 173 8.83 -7.92 -13.04
C GLN A 173 9.15 -6.47 -12.69
N LEU A 174 10.21 -6.27 -11.92
CA LEU A 174 10.72 -4.96 -11.54
C LEU A 174 11.88 -4.56 -12.48
N GLU A 175 12.17 -3.26 -12.58
CA GLU A 175 13.21 -2.72 -13.46
C GLU A 175 14.60 -3.33 -13.22
N ASN A 176 14.89 -3.73 -11.98
CA ASN A 176 16.14 -4.41 -11.62
C ASN A 176 16.17 -5.91 -11.97
N GLY A 177 15.16 -6.40 -12.69
CA GLY A 177 15.01 -7.79 -13.10
C GLY A 177 14.39 -8.71 -12.04
N LYS A 178 14.16 -8.24 -10.80
CA LYS A 178 13.53 -9.04 -9.76
C LYS A 178 12.09 -9.38 -10.15
N VAL A 179 11.72 -10.64 -10.00
CA VAL A 179 10.35 -11.13 -10.22
C VAL A 179 9.67 -11.33 -8.86
N ILE A 180 8.47 -10.79 -8.72
CA ILE A 180 7.65 -10.94 -7.53
C ILE A 180 6.45 -11.82 -7.86
N GLU A 181 6.37 -12.96 -7.19
CA GLU A 181 5.25 -13.89 -7.31
C GLU A 181 4.30 -13.75 -6.13
N ALA A 182 3.01 -13.66 -6.41
CA ALA A 182 1.97 -13.56 -5.38
C ALA A 182 0.67 -14.22 -5.85
N LYS A 183 -0.20 -14.55 -4.88
CA LYS A 183 -1.54 -15.07 -5.16
C LYS A 183 -2.49 -13.96 -5.61
N MET A 184 -2.34 -12.76 -5.02
CA MET A 184 -3.17 -11.59 -5.30
C MET A 184 -2.27 -10.36 -5.50
N PHE A 185 -2.74 -9.45 -6.38
CA PHE A 185 -2.05 -8.19 -6.67
C PHE A 185 -3.00 -7.02 -6.45
N ILE A 186 -2.50 -5.97 -5.84
CA ILE A 186 -3.22 -4.71 -5.62
C ILE A 186 -2.40 -3.59 -6.28
N ASP A 187 -3.02 -2.84 -7.17
CA ASP A 187 -2.48 -1.58 -7.66
C ASP A 187 -2.94 -0.46 -6.73
N ALA A 188 -1.99 0.16 -6.04
CA ALA A 188 -2.18 1.31 -5.18
C ALA A 188 -1.32 2.49 -5.64
N SER A 189 -0.85 2.46 -6.89
CA SER A 189 -0.21 3.61 -7.53
C SER A 189 -1.23 4.70 -7.83
N TYR A 190 -0.77 5.94 -8.03
CA TYR A 190 -1.65 7.04 -8.40
C TYR A 190 -2.07 6.96 -9.89
N GLU A 191 -1.20 6.42 -10.72
CA GLU A 191 -1.36 6.41 -12.18
C GLU A 191 -1.98 5.10 -12.71
N GLY A 192 -2.11 4.06 -11.88
CA GLY A 192 -2.58 2.75 -12.33
C GLY A 192 -1.53 2.00 -13.14
N ASP A 193 -0.25 2.15 -12.79
CA ASP A 193 0.87 1.58 -13.54
C ASP A 193 0.76 0.05 -13.69
N LEU A 194 0.43 -0.64 -12.61
CA LEU A 194 0.26 -2.09 -12.62
C LEU A 194 -1.01 -2.48 -13.40
N LEU A 195 -2.11 -1.75 -13.20
CA LEU A 195 -3.36 -1.96 -13.91
C LEU A 195 -3.13 -1.96 -15.42
N ALA A 196 -2.44 -0.94 -15.94
CA ALA A 196 -2.14 -0.81 -17.36
C ALA A 196 -1.34 -2.00 -17.92
N ARG A 197 -0.50 -2.66 -17.11
CA ARG A 197 0.29 -3.82 -17.54
C ARG A 197 -0.48 -5.14 -17.51
N THR A 198 -1.69 -5.16 -16.95
CA THR A 198 -2.51 -6.38 -16.91
C THR A 198 -3.23 -6.68 -18.23
N GLY A 199 -3.32 -5.71 -19.15
CA GLY A 199 -4.03 -5.84 -20.41
C GLY A 199 -5.54 -5.74 -20.27
N ILE A 200 -6.08 -5.23 -19.16
CA ILE A 200 -7.49 -4.86 -19.05
C ILE A 200 -7.74 -3.51 -19.71
N SER A 201 -8.98 -3.24 -20.09
CA SER A 201 -9.37 -1.96 -20.68
C SER A 201 -9.32 -0.85 -19.62
N TYR A 202 -8.77 0.30 -19.99
CA TYR A 202 -8.77 1.51 -19.20
C TYR A 202 -8.82 2.75 -20.10
N THR A 203 -9.16 3.89 -19.54
CA THR A 203 -9.18 5.18 -20.25
C THR A 203 -8.17 6.13 -19.63
N VAL A 204 -7.65 7.05 -20.44
CA VAL A 204 -6.72 8.09 -20.01
C VAL A 204 -7.27 9.45 -20.38
N GLY A 205 -7.21 10.40 -19.46
CA GLY A 205 -7.75 11.73 -19.64
C GLY A 205 -9.27 11.80 -19.38
N ARG A 206 -9.86 12.90 -19.84
CA ARG A 206 -11.30 13.12 -19.73
C ARG A 206 -12.01 12.61 -20.99
N GLU A 207 -13.13 11.96 -20.79
CA GLU A 207 -14.02 11.55 -21.86
C GLU A 207 -14.78 12.74 -22.46
N SER A 208 -15.31 12.54 -23.67
CA SER A 208 -16.15 13.54 -24.33
C SER A 208 -17.44 13.81 -23.55
N ASN A 209 -17.90 15.06 -23.57
CA ASN A 209 -19.19 15.46 -23.01
C ASN A 209 -20.35 14.61 -23.53
N LEU A 210 -20.28 14.14 -24.79
CA LEU A 210 -21.33 13.34 -25.42
C LEU A 210 -21.42 11.93 -24.88
N GLN A 211 -20.34 11.40 -24.30
CA GLN A 211 -20.30 10.00 -23.86
C GLN A 211 -21.29 9.71 -22.73
N TYR A 212 -21.43 10.64 -21.77
CA TYR A 212 -22.32 10.51 -20.62
C TYR A 212 -23.30 11.68 -20.48
N GLY A 213 -23.34 12.62 -21.45
CA GLY A 213 -24.20 13.79 -21.41
C GLY A 213 -23.79 14.84 -20.39
N GLU A 214 -22.51 14.90 -20.04
CA GLU A 214 -21.95 15.85 -19.06
C GLU A 214 -21.52 17.15 -19.72
N THR A 215 -21.73 18.29 -19.04
CA THR A 215 -21.50 19.62 -19.64
C THR A 215 -20.04 20.07 -19.56
N TYR A 216 -19.28 19.64 -18.54
CA TYR A 216 -17.95 20.18 -18.23
C TYR A 216 -16.83 19.12 -18.24
N ASN A 217 -17.07 17.99 -18.80
CA ASN A 217 -16.13 16.87 -18.70
C ASN A 217 -15.01 16.92 -19.76
N GLY A 218 -15.32 17.19 -21.00
CA GLY A 218 -14.37 17.25 -22.10
C GLY A 218 -14.89 18.01 -23.30
N ILE A 219 -14.19 17.89 -24.41
CA ILE A 219 -14.55 18.49 -25.69
C ILE A 219 -15.51 17.59 -26.46
#